data_8db59f57210f4670c087b96c62b61838
#
_entry.id   8db59f57210f4670c087b96c62b61838
#
_cell.length_a   1.000
_cell.length_b   1.000
_cell.length_c   1.000
_cell.angle_alpha   90.00
_cell.angle_beta   90.00
_cell.angle_gamma   90.00
#
_symmetry.space_group_name_H-M   'P 1'
#
loop_
_entity.id
_entity.type
_entity.pdbx_description
1 polymer ?
#
loop_
_entity_poly.entity_id
_entity_poly.type
_entity_poly.pdbx_seq_one_letter_code
_entity_poly.pdbx_strand_id
1 'polypeptide(L)'
;MRNSTVALPAIAKSSIKIFAPIFVAVWLLIALKPDAHAVPSYSRQTGLPCASCHFAPPELTPFGRKFKLDGYVMTTKPEVSDDKKPHNAALQLLEAFPLSVVFDTSFTETKSPQAGGQNGNIEFPQDVSLFLAGKWASHVGSFAQVTYDSQGDHFSWDNTDIRYANSSQLFGKQFNYGITLNNNPTVEDLWNSTPAWGFPFTGSDVAPGPTAGALINGALAQDVAGVGAYTMWNEHIYLAGTIYRSEHIGAPQPNPGTGFPINIRGVAPYWRVAYQTVTTNNSLEVGMYGIHAKSTPNAITGPEDSFTDWAADFQYDRTVPQLKNDVISFRGSYIRENDSLAATFATLGAGFPRHHLNTVQGNVEYHYGTKLSGTVGLFGVNGTPDPVLYPQAAISGSANGDPRSDGYLLNLSWWPQQNVDLAVQYTGYLRFNGLQTNYDGAGRNASSNNTVYLLARFVF
;
A
#
# COMPACT_ATOMS: atom_id res chain seq x y z
N MET A 1 47.82 -19.17 31.93
CA MET A 1 47.21 -18.50 30.77
C MET A 1 46.22 -19.48 30.17
N ARG A 2 44.92 -19.26 30.41
CA ARG A 2 43.82 -20.08 29.82
C ARG A 2 43.26 -19.32 28.61
N ASN A 3 43.44 -19.90 27.43
CA ASN A 3 42.80 -19.41 26.21
C ASN A 3 41.30 -19.75 26.27
N SER A 4 40.46 -18.75 26.42
CA SER A 4 39.02 -18.88 26.27
C SER A 4 38.66 -18.63 24.78
N THR A 5 38.44 -19.72 24.06
CA THR A 5 37.79 -19.66 22.75
C THR A 5 36.33 -19.35 22.94
N VAL A 6 35.90 -18.17 22.53
CA VAL A 6 34.49 -17.79 22.48
C VAL A 6 33.83 -18.56 21.33
N ALA A 7 32.97 -19.53 21.68
CA ALA A 7 32.16 -20.25 20.72
C ALA A 7 31.02 -19.35 20.29
N LEU A 8 30.93 -19.01 19.00
CA LEU A 8 29.75 -18.37 18.41
C LEU A 8 28.53 -19.28 18.59
N PRO A 9 27.33 -18.73 18.92
CA PRO A 9 26.15 -19.52 19.16
C PRO A 9 25.72 -20.27 17.89
N ALA A 10 25.23 -21.51 18.10
CA ALA A 10 24.89 -22.45 17.02
C ALA A 10 23.86 -21.91 15.98
N ILE A 11 23.05 -20.94 16.34
CA ILE A 11 22.07 -20.25 15.50
C ILE A 11 22.74 -19.54 14.32
N ALA A 12 23.89 -18.88 14.54
CA ALA A 12 24.64 -18.19 13.47
C ALA A 12 25.19 -19.13 12.39
N LYS A 13 25.48 -20.38 12.74
CA LYS A 13 26.06 -21.37 11.81
C LYS A 13 25.04 -22.03 10.90
N SER A 14 23.75 -22.10 11.29
CA SER A 14 22.67 -22.67 10.47
C SER A 14 22.21 -21.66 9.42
N SER A 15 22.04 -20.41 9.80
CA SER A 15 21.59 -19.33 8.89
C SER A 15 22.60 -19.09 7.76
N ILE A 16 23.89 -19.09 8.04
CA ILE A 16 24.95 -18.88 7.02
C ILE A 16 24.91 -19.94 5.91
N LYS A 17 24.53 -21.18 6.20
CA LYS A 17 24.46 -22.26 5.19
C LYS A 17 23.31 -22.10 4.20
N ILE A 18 22.25 -21.42 4.58
CA ILE A 18 21.09 -21.16 3.71
C ILE A 18 21.31 -19.87 2.91
N PHE A 19 21.92 -18.85 3.52
CA PHE A 19 22.16 -17.56 2.88
C PHE A 19 23.27 -17.58 1.81
N ALA A 20 24.29 -18.42 1.96
CA ALA A 20 25.38 -18.48 1.01
C ALA A 20 24.95 -18.86 -0.43
N PRO A 21 24.13 -19.90 -0.68
CA PRO A 21 23.69 -20.24 -2.03
C PRO A 21 22.73 -19.21 -2.62
N ILE A 22 21.88 -18.58 -1.80
CA ILE A 22 20.96 -17.52 -2.26
C ILE A 22 21.77 -16.28 -2.65
N PHE A 23 22.76 -15.90 -1.85
CA PHE A 23 23.65 -14.78 -2.15
C PHE A 23 24.50 -15.02 -3.41
N VAL A 24 24.96 -16.25 -3.61
CA VAL A 24 25.69 -16.65 -4.84
C VAL A 24 24.78 -16.66 -6.05
N ALA A 25 23.55 -17.15 -5.93
CA ALA A 25 22.56 -17.13 -7.03
C ALA A 25 22.18 -15.69 -7.43
N VAL A 26 21.94 -14.82 -6.46
CA VAL A 26 21.68 -13.39 -6.69
C VAL A 26 22.92 -12.71 -7.31
N TRP A 27 24.14 -13.06 -6.86
CA TRP A 27 25.38 -12.52 -7.42
C TRP A 27 25.61 -12.98 -8.86
N LEU A 28 25.29 -14.23 -9.19
CA LEU A 28 25.33 -14.75 -10.56
C LEU A 28 24.30 -14.08 -11.46
N LEU A 29 23.09 -13.81 -10.97
CA LEU A 29 22.06 -13.06 -11.72
C LEU A 29 22.47 -11.60 -11.99
N ILE A 30 23.19 -10.97 -11.05
CA ILE A 30 23.72 -9.60 -11.20
C ILE A 30 24.94 -9.56 -12.14
N ALA A 31 25.77 -10.62 -12.16
CA ALA A 31 26.96 -10.72 -13.00
C ALA A 31 26.62 -10.99 -14.49
N LEU A 32 25.48 -11.63 -14.76
CA LEU A 32 24.92 -11.74 -16.10
C LEU A 32 24.27 -10.37 -16.41
N LYS A 33 24.98 -9.50 -17.15
CA LYS A 33 24.36 -8.29 -17.72
C LYS A 33 23.53 -8.72 -18.95
N PRO A 34 22.25 -9.05 -18.84
CA PRO A 34 21.39 -8.99 -20.00
C PRO A 34 21.16 -7.51 -20.27
N ASP A 35 21.26 -7.08 -21.49
CA ASP A 35 20.60 -5.87 -21.95
C ASP A 35 19.09 -6.12 -21.84
N ALA A 36 18.58 -6.10 -20.60
CA ALA A 36 17.17 -6.35 -20.33
C ALA A 36 16.40 -5.10 -20.75
N HIS A 37 15.83 -5.15 -21.95
CA HIS A 37 14.85 -4.19 -22.44
C HIS A 37 13.46 -4.35 -21.79
N ALA A 38 13.35 -5.11 -20.71
CA ALA A 38 12.15 -5.24 -19.92
C ALA A 38 12.01 -4.02 -19.00
N VAL A 39 11.26 -3.04 -19.46
CA VAL A 39 10.99 -1.79 -18.74
C VAL A 39 9.50 -1.72 -18.47
N PRO A 40 9.06 -1.26 -17.26
CA PRO A 40 7.65 -1.09 -16.95
C PRO A 40 6.87 -0.31 -17.99
N SER A 41 5.58 -0.60 -18.13
CA SER A 41 4.74 -0.12 -19.23
C SER A 41 4.80 1.40 -19.44
N TYR A 42 4.68 2.20 -18.40
CA TYR A 42 4.77 3.67 -18.53
C TYR A 42 6.15 4.13 -19.03
N SER A 43 7.22 3.48 -18.61
CA SER A 43 8.56 3.82 -19.07
C SER A 43 8.74 3.52 -20.57
N ARG A 44 8.15 2.40 -21.06
CA ARG A 44 8.12 2.10 -22.50
C ARG A 44 7.31 3.11 -23.30
N GLN A 45 6.13 3.52 -22.78
CA GLN A 45 5.25 4.47 -23.45
C GLN A 45 5.82 5.89 -23.47
N THR A 46 6.48 6.31 -22.40
CA THR A 46 6.97 7.70 -22.26
C THR A 46 8.42 7.88 -22.69
N GLY A 47 9.19 6.80 -22.77
CA GLY A 47 10.64 6.84 -22.99
C GLY A 47 11.42 7.42 -21.80
N LEU A 48 10.81 7.52 -20.61
CA LEU A 48 11.43 8.09 -19.40
C LEU A 48 11.90 6.97 -18.47
N PRO A 49 13.04 7.15 -17.77
CA PRO A 49 13.49 6.20 -16.76
C PRO A 49 12.57 6.25 -15.52
N CYS A 50 12.52 5.15 -14.76
CA CYS A 50 11.70 5.05 -13.54
C CYS A 50 11.94 6.19 -12.54
N ALA A 51 13.18 6.65 -12.41
CA ALA A 51 13.59 7.73 -11.53
C ALA A 51 13.03 9.11 -11.92
N SER A 52 12.42 9.26 -13.10
CA SER A 52 11.69 10.49 -13.44
C SER A 52 10.39 10.60 -12.64
N CYS A 53 9.72 9.47 -12.41
CA CYS A 53 8.42 9.41 -11.74
C CYS A 53 8.52 8.94 -10.28
N HIS A 54 9.58 8.22 -9.91
CA HIS A 54 9.72 7.60 -8.59
C HIS A 54 11.03 7.99 -7.91
N PHE A 55 10.98 8.22 -6.59
CA PHE A 55 12.20 8.21 -5.76
C PHE A 55 12.68 6.76 -5.59
N ALA A 56 11.77 5.89 -5.16
CA ALA A 56 11.81 4.43 -5.21
C ALA A 56 10.36 3.96 -5.40
N PRO A 57 10.04 3.06 -6.37
CA PRO A 57 8.65 2.59 -6.52
C PRO A 57 8.08 1.98 -5.24
N PRO A 58 6.84 2.33 -4.84
CA PRO A 58 5.83 3.15 -5.55
C PRO A 58 5.89 4.67 -5.31
N GLU A 59 6.85 5.20 -4.58
CA GLU A 59 6.92 6.60 -4.16
C GLU A 59 7.09 7.56 -5.34
N LEU A 60 6.18 8.53 -5.44
CA LEU A 60 6.15 9.44 -6.58
C LEU A 60 6.94 10.73 -6.33
N THR A 61 7.78 11.09 -7.28
CA THR A 61 8.34 12.44 -7.41
C THR A 61 7.23 13.46 -7.72
N PRO A 62 7.46 14.77 -7.58
CA PRO A 62 6.50 15.79 -8.04
C PRO A 62 6.08 15.60 -9.51
N PHE A 63 6.99 15.14 -10.38
CA PHE A 63 6.68 14.83 -11.77
C PHE A 63 5.76 13.59 -11.89
N GLY A 64 6.04 12.53 -11.14
CA GLY A 64 5.19 11.34 -11.11
C GLY A 64 3.78 11.63 -10.59
N ARG A 65 3.66 12.51 -9.58
CA ARG A 65 2.36 12.99 -9.06
C ARG A 65 1.57 13.73 -10.14
N LYS A 66 2.27 14.60 -10.90
CA LYS A 66 1.63 15.31 -12.02
C LYS A 66 1.18 14.35 -13.12
N PHE A 67 1.98 13.35 -13.47
CA PHE A 67 1.61 12.32 -14.43
C PHE A 67 0.34 11.55 -13.99
N LYS A 68 0.24 11.21 -12.71
CA LYS A 68 -0.96 10.59 -12.13
C LYS A 68 -2.15 11.55 -12.13
N LEU A 69 -1.94 12.83 -11.78
CA LEU A 69 -2.97 13.88 -11.83
C LEU A 69 -3.53 14.06 -13.24
N ASP A 70 -2.67 14.01 -14.26
CA ASP A 70 -3.02 14.15 -15.67
C ASP A 70 -3.61 12.86 -16.28
N GLY A 71 -4.04 11.90 -15.42
CA GLY A 71 -4.70 10.67 -15.85
C GLY A 71 -3.78 9.65 -16.48
N TYR A 72 -2.54 9.57 -16.04
CA TYR A 72 -1.50 8.68 -16.57
C TYR A 72 -1.18 8.95 -18.05
N VAL A 73 -1.35 10.20 -18.48
CA VAL A 73 -1.10 10.67 -19.85
C VAL A 73 -0.13 11.84 -19.81
N MET A 74 0.84 11.85 -20.71
CA MET A 74 1.72 13.01 -20.90
C MET A 74 1.11 13.99 -21.89
N THR A 75 0.77 15.20 -21.41
CA THR A 75 0.19 16.25 -22.26
C THR A 75 1.23 17.11 -22.96
N THR A 76 2.50 17.09 -22.50
CA THR A 76 3.56 18.01 -22.95
C THR A 76 4.62 17.37 -23.85
N LYS A 77 4.64 16.03 -23.94
CA LYS A 77 5.53 15.31 -24.86
C LYS A 77 4.74 14.28 -25.66
N PRO A 78 5.07 14.08 -26.95
CA PRO A 78 4.58 12.93 -27.68
C PRO A 78 5.04 11.66 -26.95
N GLU A 79 4.14 10.75 -26.68
CA GLU A 79 4.50 9.43 -26.19
C GLU A 79 5.16 8.64 -27.33
N VAL A 80 6.05 7.69 -26.97
CA VAL A 80 6.73 6.85 -27.96
C VAL A 80 5.73 6.04 -28.81
N SER A 81 4.54 5.82 -28.24
CA SER A 81 3.42 5.12 -28.88
C SER A 81 2.54 5.99 -29.77
N ASP A 82 2.77 7.30 -29.86
CA ASP A 82 1.99 8.17 -30.74
C ASP A 82 2.41 7.95 -32.20
N ASP A 83 1.58 7.23 -32.95
CA ASP A 83 1.76 7.10 -34.41
C ASP A 83 1.58 8.47 -35.06
N LYS A 84 2.62 8.93 -35.75
CA LYS A 84 2.63 10.22 -36.46
C LYS A 84 1.76 10.24 -37.73
N LYS A 85 1.16 9.10 -38.09
CA LYS A 85 0.29 9.01 -39.26
C LYS A 85 -1.16 9.24 -38.84
N PRO A 86 -1.92 10.06 -39.57
CA PRO A 86 -3.35 10.26 -39.32
C PRO A 86 -4.11 8.99 -39.72
N HIS A 87 -4.21 8.02 -38.82
CA HIS A 87 -5.08 6.87 -38.97
C HIS A 87 -6.44 7.13 -38.33
N ASN A 88 -7.43 6.37 -38.75
CA ASN A 88 -8.78 6.42 -38.20
C ASN A 88 -8.67 6.13 -36.69
N ALA A 89 -8.87 7.13 -35.84
CA ALA A 89 -8.63 7.10 -34.40
C ALA A 89 -9.32 5.94 -33.65
N ALA A 90 -10.35 5.37 -34.26
CA ALA A 90 -11.11 4.23 -33.70
C ALA A 90 -10.35 2.88 -33.72
N LEU A 91 -9.21 2.77 -34.41
CA LEU A 91 -8.48 1.51 -34.58
C LEU A 91 -6.98 1.63 -34.30
N GLN A 92 -6.54 2.67 -33.60
CA GLN A 92 -5.13 2.78 -33.18
C GLN A 92 -4.80 1.74 -32.13
N LEU A 93 -3.87 0.85 -32.45
CA LEU A 93 -3.22 -0.03 -31.50
C LEU A 93 -2.07 0.74 -30.84
N LEU A 94 -1.88 0.56 -29.52
CA LEU A 94 -0.71 1.06 -28.84
C LEU A 94 0.54 0.37 -29.37
N GLU A 95 1.55 1.12 -29.79
CA GLU A 95 2.84 0.54 -30.22
C GLU A 95 3.56 -0.16 -29.05
N ALA A 96 3.43 0.40 -27.82
CA ALA A 96 3.93 -0.22 -26.61
C ALA A 96 2.79 -0.98 -25.91
N PHE A 97 2.96 -2.29 -25.75
CA PHE A 97 1.98 -3.10 -25.01
C PHE A 97 1.89 -2.64 -23.55
N PRO A 98 0.69 -2.31 -23.03
CA PRO A 98 0.51 -1.65 -21.73
C PRO A 98 0.58 -2.63 -20.54
N LEU A 99 1.36 -3.70 -20.65
CA LEU A 99 1.52 -4.73 -19.62
C LEU A 99 2.88 -4.60 -18.95
N SER A 100 2.91 -4.67 -17.64
CA SER A 100 4.11 -4.89 -16.82
C SER A 100 3.86 -6.02 -15.86
N VAL A 101 4.93 -6.66 -15.39
CA VAL A 101 4.88 -7.74 -14.41
C VAL A 101 5.79 -7.39 -13.25
N VAL A 102 5.30 -7.57 -12.03
CA VAL A 102 6.12 -7.58 -10.82
C VAL A 102 6.09 -8.99 -10.26
N PHE A 103 7.27 -9.53 -9.98
CA PHE A 103 7.47 -10.83 -9.35
C PHE A 103 8.17 -10.63 -8.03
N ASP A 104 7.51 -11.00 -6.95
CA ASP A 104 8.05 -10.93 -5.61
C ASP A 104 8.31 -12.33 -5.06
N THR A 105 9.47 -12.48 -4.43
CA THR A 105 9.80 -13.65 -3.62
C THR A 105 10.37 -13.20 -2.29
N SER A 106 10.05 -13.91 -1.23
CA SER A 106 10.38 -13.47 0.11
C SER A 106 10.86 -14.57 1.04
N PHE A 107 11.43 -14.13 2.14
CA PHE A 107 11.73 -14.96 3.31
C PHE A 107 11.22 -14.24 4.55
N THR A 108 10.45 -14.95 5.37
CA THR A 108 9.90 -14.44 6.63
C THR A 108 10.32 -15.29 7.80
N GLU A 109 10.85 -14.65 8.85
CA GLU A 109 11.13 -15.29 10.15
C GLU A 109 10.57 -14.43 11.27
N THR A 110 9.73 -15.00 12.13
CA THR A 110 9.28 -14.36 13.37
C THR A 110 10.15 -14.79 14.54
N LYS A 111 10.30 -13.94 15.55
CA LYS A 111 11.11 -14.24 16.75
C LYS A 111 10.69 -15.52 17.46
N SER A 112 9.40 -15.83 17.45
CA SER A 112 8.88 -17.10 17.97
C SER A 112 7.97 -17.75 16.94
N PRO A 113 8.15 -19.05 16.63
CA PRO A 113 7.28 -19.76 15.69
C PRO A 113 5.79 -19.62 16.05
N GLN A 114 4.95 -19.68 15.06
CA GLN A 114 3.51 -19.86 15.26
C GLN A 114 3.21 -21.34 15.58
N ALA A 115 2.26 -21.58 16.48
CA ALA A 115 1.89 -22.95 16.84
C ALA A 115 1.37 -23.69 15.60
N GLY A 116 1.97 -24.86 15.32
CA GLY A 116 1.58 -25.69 14.16
C GLY A 116 2.12 -25.20 12.81
N GLY A 117 2.87 -24.10 12.78
CA GLY A 117 3.48 -23.54 11.57
C GLY A 117 5.00 -23.69 11.51
N GLN A 118 5.53 -23.65 10.31
CA GLN A 118 6.98 -23.50 10.07
C GLN A 118 7.39 -22.06 10.35
N ASN A 119 8.59 -21.84 10.86
CA ASN A 119 9.26 -20.53 10.89
C ASN A 119 10.45 -20.55 9.92
N GLY A 120 10.83 -19.37 9.41
CA GLY A 120 11.78 -19.28 8.30
C GLY A 120 11.13 -19.68 6.97
N ASN A 121 9.97 -19.09 6.67
CA ASN A 121 9.19 -19.37 5.47
C ASN A 121 9.80 -18.70 4.24
N ILE A 122 9.88 -19.46 3.15
CA ILE A 122 10.22 -18.95 1.81
C ILE A 122 8.95 -19.01 0.98
N GLU A 123 8.60 -17.86 0.36
CA GLU A 123 7.51 -17.75 -0.61
C GLU A 123 8.12 -17.51 -2.00
N PHE A 124 7.83 -18.44 -2.93
CA PHE A 124 8.36 -18.40 -4.29
C PHE A 124 7.30 -18.89 -5.29
N PRO A 125 6.55 -17.98 -5.91
CA PRO A 125 6.52 -16.54 -5.61
C PRO A 125 5.85 -16.25 -4.26
N GLN A 126 6.02 -15.05 -3.71
CA GLN A 126 5.08 -14.46 -2.78
C GLN A 126 3.90 -13.94 -3.58
N ASP A 127 4.17 -13.01 -4.49
CA ASP A 127 3.18 -12.40 -5.37
C ASP A 127 3.66 -12.37 -6.82
N VAL A 128 2.70 -12.46 -7.75
CA VAL A 128 2.92 -12.11 -9.17
C VAL A 128 1.87 -11.11 -9.60
N SER A 129 2.24 -9.85 -9.72
CA SER A 129 1.33 -8.78 -10.12
C SER A 129 1.46 -8.46 -11.60
N LEU A 130 0.32 -8.45 -12.28
CA LEU A 130 0.19 -8.02 -13.69
C LEU A 130 -0.43 -6.62 -13.70
N PHE A 131 0.24 -5.67 -14.33
CA PHE A 131 -0.23 -4.30 -14.44
C PHE A 131 -0.66 -3.98 -15.86
N LEU A 132 -1.94 -3.67 -16.06
CA LEU A 132 -2.45 -3.04 -17.25
C LEU A 132 -2.42 -1.53 -17.01
N ALA A 133 -1.31 -0.91 -17.44
CA ALA A 133 -1.00 0.47 -17.12
C ALA A 133 -0.64 1.23 -18.39
N GLY A 134 -1.46 2.21 -18.78
CA GLY A 134 -1.21 2.94 -20.01
C GLY A 134 -2.28 3.94 -20.39
N LYS A 135 -1.95 4.70 -21.43
CA LYS A 135 -2.84 5.60 -22.12
C LYS A 135 -3.83 4.81 -22.98
N TRP A 136 -5.11 5.11 -22.86
CA TRP A 136 -6.17 4.57 -23.73
C TRP A 136 -6.62 5.55 -24.81
N ALA A 137 -6.58 6.85 -24.46
CA ALA A 137 -6.92 7.95 -25.37
C ALA A 137 -6.17 9.22 -24.92
N SER A 138 -6.26 10.30 -25.67
CA SER A 138 -5.53 11.55 -25.40
C SER A 138 -5.70 12.11 -23.98
N HIS A 139 -6.79 11.77 -23.31
CA HIS A 139 -7.13 12.23 -21.97
C HIS A 139 -7.52 11.09 -21.02
N VAL A 140 -7.35 9.82 -21.42
CA VAL A 140 -7.75 8.66 -20.63
C VAL A 140 -6.58 7.71 -20.48
N GLY A 141 -6.25 7.39 -19.26
CA GLY A 141 -5.27 6.37 -18.93
C GLY A 141 -5.71 5.55 -17.73
N SER A 142 -4.95 4.52 -17.45
CA SER A 142 -5.25 3.57 -16.37
C SER A 142 -4.02 3.07 -15.67
N PHE A 143 -4.25 2.66 -14.44
CA PHE A 143 -3.45 1.77 -13.64
C PHE A 143 -4.40 0.67 -13.15
N ALA A 144 -4.22 -0.56 -13.60
CA ALA A 144 -5.00 -1.70 -13.14
C ALA A 144 -4.05 -2.85 -12.83
N GLN A 145 -4.25 -3.48 -11.68
CA GLN A 145 -3.41 -4.54 -11.16
C GLN A 145 -4.24 -5.80 -10.93
N VAL A 146 -3.69 -6.94 -11.32
CA VAL A 146 -4.20 -8.28 -10.99
C VAL A 146 -3.06 -9.04 -10.36
N THR A 147 -3.25 -9.54 -9.16
CA THR A 147 -2.20 -10.18 -8.36
C THR A 147 -2.53 -11.65 -8.12
N TYR A 148 -1.57 -12.53 -8.41
CA TYR A 148 -1.56 -13.88 -7.87
C TYR A 148 -0.96 -13.84 -6.48
N ASP A 149 -1.71 -14.27 -5.49
CA ASP A 149 -1.31 -14.47 -4.10
C ASP A 149 -1.03 -15.95 -3.86
N SER A 150 0.20 -16.26 -3.42
CA SER A 150 0.59 -17.65 -3.17
C SER A 150 -0.05 -18.26 -1.93
N GLN A 151 -0.45 -17.46 -0.94
CA GLN A 151 -1.15 -17.94 0.25
C GLN A 151 -2.59 -18.33 -0.08
N GLY A 152 -3.25 -17.57 -0.93
CA GLY A 152 -4.59 -17.85 -1.42
C GLY A 152 -4.62 -18.83 -2.61
N ASP A 153 -3.48 -19.06 -3.29
CA ASP A 153 -3.34 -19.85 -4.52
C ASP A 153 -4.34 -19.44 -5.61
N HIS A 154 -4.54 -18.14 -5.78
CA HIS A 154 -5.45 -17.61 -6.79
C HIS A 154 -5.06 -16.22 -7.29
N PHE A 155 -5.58 -15.85 -8.45
CA PHE A 155 -5.53 -14.47 -8.95
C PHE A 155 -6.70 -13.68 -8.39
N SER A 156 -6.42 -12.49 -7.89
CA SER A 156 -7.42 -11.51 -7.48
C SER A 156 -7.27 -10.21 -8.26
N TRP A 157 -8.37 -9.50 -8.42
CA TRP A 157 -8.35 -8.13 -8.91
C TRP A 157 -7.85 -7.24 -7.78
N ASP A 158 -6.81 -6.47 -8.06
CA ASP A 158 -6.16 -5.59 -7.10
C ASP A 158 -6.45 -4.12 -7.45
N ASN A 159 -5.63 -3.19 -6.97
CA ASN A 159 -5.83 -1.76 -7.15
C ASN A 159 -6.06 -1.37 -8.61
N THR A 160 -7.15 -0.67 -8.85
CA THR A 160 -7.51 -0.17 -10.18
C THR A 160 -7.92 1.29 -10.10
N ASP A 161 -7.36 2.08 -11.01
CA ASP A 161 -7.68 3.49 -11.16
C ASP A 161 -7.66 3.86 -12.65
N ILE A 162 -8.83 4.13 -13.21
CA ILE A 162 -9.00 4.58 -14.60
C ILE A 162 -9.39 6.04 -14.55
N ARG A 163 -8.64 6.90 -15.25
CA ARG A 163 -8.84 8.35 -15.20
C ARG A 163 -9.10 8.96 -16.57
N TYR A 164 -10.07 9.86 -16.60
CA TYR A 164 -10.11 10.95 -17.57
C TYR A 164 -9.56 12.19 -16.92
N ALA A 165 -8.61 12.87 -17.56
CA ALA A 165 -8.06 14.14 -17.07
C ALA A 165 -7.97 15.17 -18.19
N ASN A 166 -8.18 16.43 -17.82
CA ASN A 166 -7.99 17.57 -18.71
C ASN A 166 -7.56 18.81 -17.90
N SER A 167 -7.13 19.84 -18.58
CA SER A 167 -6.71 21.09 -17.95
C SER A 167 -7.34 22.29 -18.64
N SER A 168 -7.56 23.35 -17.87
CA SER A 168 -8.10 24.62 -18.29
C SER A 168 -7.52 25.75 -17.43
N GLN A 169 -8.08 26.93 -17.53
CA GLN A 169 -7.80 28.05 -16.63
C GLN A 169 -9.06 28.44 -15.86
N LEU A 170 -8.91 28.61 -14.55
CA LEU A 170 -9.96 29.11 -13.68
C LEU A 170 -9.39 30.30 -12.88
N PHE A 171 -10.04 31.47 -12.99
CA PHE A 171 -9.57 32.74 -12.42
C PHE A 171 -8.12 33.12 -12.83
N GLY A 172 -7.77 32.83 -14.10
CA GLY A 172 -6.43 33.10 -14.64
C GLY A 172 -5.32 32.18 -14.09
N LYS A 173 -5.67 31.09 -13.42
CA LYS A 173 -4.75 30.10 -12.86
C LYS A 173 -4.98 28.75 -13.50
N GLN A 174 -3.96 27.90 -13.55
CA GLN A 174 -4.08 26.53 -14.04
C GLN A 174 -5.10 25.75 -13.21
N PHE A 175 -5.94 25.00 -13.89
CA PHE A 175 -6.99 24.19 -13.33
C PHE A 175 -6.97 22.83 -14.00
N ASN A 176 -6.46 21.83 -13.30
CA ASN A 176 -6.55 20.42 -13.72
C ASN A 176 -7.82 19.82 -13.11
N TYR A 177 -8.53 19.03 -13.88
CA TYR A 177 -9.73 18.32 -13.41
C TYR A 177 -9.85 16.97 -14.08
N GLY A 178 -10.50 16.04 -13.40
CA GLY A 178 -10.70 14.69 -13.93
C GLY A 178 -11.80 13.92 -13.25
N ILE A 179 -12.05 12.75 -13.82
CA ILE A 179 -12.95 11.73 -13.30
C ILE A 179 -12.11 10.49 -13.04
N THR A 180 -12.38 9.78 -11.94
CA THR A 180 -11.76 8.50 -11.59
C THR A 180 -12.82 7.41 -11.49
N LEU A 181 -12.50 6.22 -11.98
CA LEU A 181 -13.19 4.96 -11.69
C LEU A 181 -12.18 4.09 -10.98
N ASN A 182 -12.46 3.70 -9.74
CA ASN A 182 -11.51 2.94 -8.95
C ASN A 182 -12.21 1.96 -7.99
N ASN A 183 -11.43 1.03 -7.43
CA ASN A 183 -11.93 -0.04 -6.56
C ASN A 183 -11.32 -0.02 -5.14
N ASN A 184 -10.70 1.09 -4.75
CA ASN A 184 -10.12 1.21 -3.42
C ASN A 184 -10.14 2.69 -2.98
N PRO A 185 -10.79 3.05 -1.85
CA PRO A 185 -10.67 4.38 -1.28
C PRO A 185 -9.20 4.75 -1.08
N THR A 186 -8.86 6.01 -1.41
CA THR A 186 -7.49 6.56 -1.38
C THR A 186 -6.56 6.14 -2.53
N VAL A 187 -6.94 5.23 -3.43
CA VAL A 187 -6.09 4.87 -4.59
C VAL A 187 -5.84 6.06 -5.52
N GLU A 188 -6.78 7.01 -5.58
CA GLU A 188 -6.65 8.26 -6.34
C GLU A 188 -5.64 9.25 -5.75
N ASP A 189 -5.19 9.05 -4.53
CA ASP A 189 -4.20 9.91 -3.89
C ASP A 189 -2.92 10.08 -4.74
N LEU A 190 -2.37 11.29 -4.73
CA LEU A 190 -1.14 11.62 -5.47
C LEU A 190 0.12 11.43 -4.62
N TRP A 191 -0.01 11.35 -3.30
CA TRP A 191 1.07 11.27 -2.33
C TRP A 191 1.11 9.90 -1.66
N ASN A 192 2.18 9.59 -0.98
CA ASN A 192 2.37 8.31 -0.32
C ASN A 192 2.06 8.38 1.19
N SER A 193 1.02 9.09 1.55
CA SER A 193 0.60 9.37 2.94
C SER A 193 -0.73 8.75 3.32
N THR A 194 -1.53 8.34 2.34
CA THR A 194 -2.83 7.70 2.55
C THR A 194 -2.75 6.17 2.45
N PRO A 195 -3.71 5.40 2.98
CA PRO A 195 -3.59 3.95 3.14
C PRO A 195 -3.21 3.16 1.90
N ALA A 196 -3.81 3.45 0.73
CA ALA A 196 -3.53 2.68 -0.48
C ALA A 196 -2.07 2.77 -0.96
N TRP A 197 -1.35 3.82 -0.57
CA TRP A 197 0.03 4.09 -1.00
C TRP A 197 0.98 4.37 0.16
N GLY A 198 0.51 4.17 1.40
CA GLY A 198 1.28 4.41 2.62
C GLY A 198 2.39 3.36 2.84
N PHE A 199 3.43 3.76 3.56
CA PHE A 199 4.48 2.86 4.02
C PHE A 199 3.97 1.97 5.17
N PRO A 200 4.34 0.67 5.23
CA PRO A 200 5.23 -0.08 4.35
C PRO A 200 4.57 -0.46 3.01
N PHE A 201 5.35 -0.40 1.92
CA PHE A 201 4.83 -0.68 0.57
C PHE A 201 4.72 -2.17 0.25
N THR A 202 5.29 -3.01 1.09
CA THR A 202 5.22 -4.46 1.05
C THR A 202 5.54 -5.02 2.43
N GLY A 203 5.15 -6.25 2.69
CA GLY A 203 5.39 -6.93 3.95
C GLY A 203 5.22 -8.44 3.82
N SER A 204 5.33 -9.14 4.93
CA SER A 204 5.14 -10.59 5.00
C SER A 204 3.66 -10.93 5.06
N ASP A 205 3.22 -11.88 4.25
CA ASP A 205 1.86 -12.41 4.24
C ASP A 205 1.62 -13.47 5.33
N VAL A 206 2.73 -14.00 5.90
CA VAL A 206 2.65 -15.08 6.90
C VAL A 206 2.95 -14.62 8.32
N ALA A 207 3.45 -13.41 8.53
CA ALA A 207 3.69 -12.87 9.86
C ALA A 207 2.40 -12.36 10.51
N PRO A 208 2.23 -12.54 11.84
CA PRO A 208 1.07 -11.98 12.54
C PRO A 208 1.04 -10.45 12.47
N GLY A 209 -0.12 -9.90 12.10
CA GLY A 209 -0.43 -8.47 12.12
C GLY A 209 -1.50 -8.11 13.16
N PRO A 210 -1.60 -6.84 13.58
CA PRO A 210 -2.69 -6.34 14.43
C PRO A 210 -4.06 -6.65 13.81
N THR A 211 -5.03 -7.03 14.64
CA THR A 211 -6.38 -7.40 14.15
C THR A 211 -7.28 -6.19 13.94
N ALA A 212 -7.01 -5.07 14.61
CA ALA A 212 -7.82 -3.86 14.51
C ALA A 212 -7.28 -2.92 13.43
N GLY A 213 -8.17 -2.41 12.60
CA GLY A 213 -7.89 -1.41 11.57
C GLY A 213 -9.14 -0.59 11.25
N ALA A 214 -8.97 0.70 10.93
CA ALA A 214 -10.08 1.55 10.50
C ALA A 214 -10.57 1.13 9.11
N LEU A 215 -11.84 1.39 8.82
CA LEU A 215 -12.48 1.03 7.55
C LEU A 215 -11.69 1.54 6.34
N ILE A 216 -11.29 2.83 6.37
CA ILE A 216 -10.53 3.46 5.30
C ILE A 216 -9.09 2.93 5.18
N ASN A 217 -8.60 2.21 6.20
CA ASN A 217 -7.26 1.65 6.22
C ASN A 217 -7.20 0.24 5.62
N GLY A 218 -7.76 0.10 4.41
CA GLY A 218 -7.66 -1.10 3.58
C GLY A 218 -8.86 -2.06 3.67
N ALA A 219 -9.82 -1.87 4.59
CA ALA A 219 -10.93 -2.82 4.73
C ALA A 219 -11.92 -2.80 3.56
N LEU A 220 -11.89 -1.79 2.70
CA LEU A 220 -12.73 -1.69 1.50
C LEU A 220 -11.94 -1.94 0.21
N ALA A 221 -10.63 -2.18 0.31
CA ALA A 221 -9.79 -2.39 -0.84
C ALA A 221 -10.25 -3.60 -1.64
N GLN A 222 -10.48 -3.42 -2.96
CA GLN A 222 -10.94 -4.41 -3.92
C GLN A 222 -12.37 -4.97 -3.68
N ASP A 223 -13.02 -4.58 -2.57
CA ASP A 223 -14.40 -4.99 -2.26
C ASP A 223 -15.44 -3.95 -2.69
N VAL A 224 -14.98 -2.82 -3.26
CA VAL A 224 -15.84 -1.72 -3.69
C VAL A 224 -15.49 -1.24 -5.10
N ALA A 225 -16.48 -0.67 -5.77
CA ALA A 225 -16.30 0.11 -6.99
C ALA A 225 -16.80 1.54 -6.77
N GLY A 226 -16.00 2.51 -7.19
CA GLY A 226 -16.28 3.93 -7.02
C GLY A 226 -16.17 4.75 -8.29
N VAL A 227 -16.97 5.78 -8.37
CA VAL A 227 -16.86 6.85 -9.36
C VAL A 227 -16.68 8.18 -8.64
N GLY A 228 -15.67 8.94 -9.05
CA GLY A 228 -15.33 10.20 -8.43
C GLY A 228 -14.87 11.26 -9.40
N ALA A 229 -14.73 12.47 -8.88
CA ALA A 229 -14.15 13.59 -9.57
C ALA A 229 -13.07 14.22 -8.71
N TYR A 230 -12.04 14.76 -9.34
CA TYR A 230 -10.96 15.46 -8.67
C TYR A 230 -10.54 16.73 -9.43
N THR A 231 -9.86 17.61 -8.70
CA THR A 231 -9.31 18.84 -9.29
C THR A 231 -8.06 19.27 -8.55
N MET A 232 -7.16 19.95 -9.28
CA MET A 232 -6.01 20.67 -8.74
C MET A 232 -6.06 22.10 -9.25
N TRP A 233 -6.21 23.06 -8.37
CA TRP A 233 -6.21 24.48 -8.71
C TRP A 233 -4.88 25.13 -8.37
N ASN A 234 -4.33 25.86 -9.36
CA ASN A 234 -3.09 26.60 -9.25
C ASN A 234 -1.89 25.76 -8.74
N GLU A 235 -1.90 24.45 -9.02
CA GLU A 235 -0.88 23.49 -8.58
C GLU A 235 -0.76 23.33 -7.05
N HIS A 236 -1.68 23.94 -6.28
CA HIS A 236 -1.62 23.99 -4.83
C HIS A 236 -2.80 23.29 -4.14
N ILE A 237 -4.02 23.49 -4.61
CA ILE A 237 -5.23 23.03 -3.91
C ILE A 237 -5.79 21.84 -4.65
N TYR A 238 -5.77 20.68 -4.00
CA TYR A 238 -6.38 19.43 -4.48
C TYR A 238 -7.68 19.17 -3.76
N LEU A 239 -8.69 18.82 -4.53
CA LEU A 239 -10.00 18.38 -4.04
C LEU A 239 -10.38 17.12 -4.78
N ALA A 240 -10.90 16.12 -4.06
CA ALA A 240 -11.47 14.92 -4.64
C ALA A 240 -12.72 14.48 -3.88
N GLY A 241 -13.63 13.85 -4.59
CA GLY A 241 -14.81 13.22 -4.02
C GLY A 241 -15.22 12.01 -4.85
N THR A 242 -15.45 10.87 -4.18
CA THR A 242 -15.79 9.59 -4.81
C THR A 242 -16.95 8.94 -4.07
N ILE A 243 -17.83 8.29 -4.82
CA ILE A 243 -18.96 7.53 -4.26
C ILE A 243 -18.68 6.06 -4.52
N TYR A 244 -18.63 5.26 -3.44
CA TYR A 244 -18.38 3.82 -3.50
C TYR A 244 -19.65 3.00 -3.25
N ARG A 245 -19.71 1.82 -3.84
CA ARG A 245 -20.63 0.73 -3.51
C ARG A 245 -19.87 -0.58 -3.44
N SER A 246 -20.44 -1.57 -2.73
CA SER A 246 -19.88 -2.93 -2.76
C SER A 246 -19.82 -3.45 -4.18
N GLU A 247 -18.69 -3.97 -4.54
CA GLU A 247 -18.49 -4.82 -5.70
C GLU A 247 -18.97 -6.23 -5.37
N HIS A 248 -19.37 -7.03 -6.35
CA HIS A 248 -19.65 -8.43 -6.12
C HIS A 248 -18.85 -9.32 -7.07
N ILE A 249 -18.36 -10.41 -6.52
CA ILE A 249 -17.49 -11.36 -7.21
C ILE A 249 -18.29 -12.60 -7.58
N GLY A 250 -18.61 -12.75 -8.88
CA GLY A 250 -19.19 -13.97 -9.44
C GLY A 250 -20.61 -14.31 -9.00
N ALA A 251 -21.29 -13.46 -8.23
CA ALA A 251 -22.66 -13.65 -7.77
C ALA A 251 -23.55 -12.49 -8.22
N PRO A 252 -24.87 -12.65 -8.41
CA PRO A 252 -25.77 -11.58 -8.83
C PRO A 252 -25.95 -10.47 -7.79
N GLN A 253 -25.39 -10.62 -6.61
CA GLN A 253 -25.38 -9.65 -5.51
C GLN A 253 -24.24 -9.97 -4.54
N PRO A 254 -23.82 -9.04 -3.68
CA PRO A 254 -22.96 -9.38 -2.56
C PRO A 254 -23.59 -10.52 -1.78
N ASN A 255 -22.89 -11.65 -1.69
CA ASN A 255 -23.44 -12.84 -1.06
C ASN A 255 -22.99 -12.89 0.40
N PRO A 256 -23.89 -12.76 1.38
CA PRO A 256 -23.52 -12.75 2.78
C PRO A 256 -22.84 -14.04 3.28
N GLY A 257 -22.91 -15.13 2.51
CA GLY A 257 -22.26 -16.41 2.84
C GLY A 257 -20.85 -16.56 2.30
N THR A 258 -20.31 -15.62 1.53
CA THR A 258 -18.99 -15.74 0.87
C THR A 258 -17.87 -14.95 1.53
N GLY A 259 -18.05 -14.50 2.76
CA GLY A 259 -16.99 -13.78 3.49
C GLY A 259 -16.78 -12.34 3.02
N PHE A 260 -17.77 -11.74 2.38
CA PHE A 260 -17.76 -10.28 2.12
C PHE A 260 -17.76 -9.56 3.47
N PRO A 261 -16.66 -8.89 3.84
CA PRO A 261 -16.58 -8.28 5.15
C PRO A 261 -17.56 -7.12 5.31
N ILE A 262 -17.91 -6.43 4.21
CA ILE A 262 -18.75 -5.23 4.29
C ILE A 262 -19.69 -5.10 3.08
N ASN A 263 -20.99 -5.30 3.32
CA ASN A 263 -22.05 -4.97 2.37
C ASN A 263 -22.46 -3.51 2.54
N ILE A 264 -22.00 -2.61 1.68
CA ILE A 264 -22.35 -1.20 1.75
C ILE A 264 -23.83 -1.00 1.44
N ARG A 265 -24.54 -0.39 2.37
CA ARG A 265 -25.92 0.02 2.22
C ARG A 265 -26.00 1.38 1.53
N GLY A 266 -26.60 1.43 0.33
CA GLY A 266 -26.63 2.65 -0.45
C GLY A 266 -25.26 2.97 -1.07
N VAL A 267 -24.66 4.07 -0.68
CA VAL A 267 -23.35 4.53 -1.15
C VAL A 267 -22.47 4.98 0.03
N ALA A 268 -21.17 4.84 -0.11
CA ALA A 268 -20.17 5.35 0.82
C ALA A 268 -19.46 6.56 0.18
N PRO A 269 -19.78 7.80 0.58
CA PRO A 269 -19.08 8.98 0.10
C PRO A 269 -17.70 9.09 0.73
N TYR A 270 -16.70 9.27 -0.12
CA TYR A 270 -15.32 9.61 0.22
C TYR A 270 -15.01 11.03 -0.24
N TRP A 271 -14.14 11.71 0.49
CA TRP A 271 -13.66 13.05 0.15
C TRP A 271 -12.20 13.23 0.54
N ARG A 272 -11.47 14.09 -0.21
CA ARG A 272 -10.11 14.52 0.10
C ARG A 272 -9.93 16.00 -0.21
N VAL A 273 -9.22 16.69 0.67
CA VAL A 273 -8.75 18.06 0.49
C VAL A 273 -7.28 18.06 0.84
N ALA A 274 -6.42 18.60 -0.04
CA ALA A 274 -5.01 18.75 0.26
C ALA A 274 -4.47 20.06 -0.28
N TYR A 275 -3.46 20.59 0.40
CA TYR A 275 -2.64 21.70 -0.06
C TYR A 275 -1.22 21.19 -0.31
N GLN A 276 -0.66 21.54 -1.47
CA GLN A 276 0.75 21.29 -1.74
C GLN A 276 1.51 22.54 -2.15
N THR A 277 2.81 22.52 -1.93
CA THR A 277 3.75 23.45 -2.53
C THR A 277 4.99 22.73 -3.00
N VAL A 278 5.44 23.03 -4.21
CA VAL A 278 6.60 22.41 -4.82
C VAL A 278 7.56 23.51 -5.22
N THR A 279 8.82 23.37 -4.81
CA THR A 279 9.94 24.22 -5.21
C THR A 279 11.03 23.36 -5.82
N THR A 280 12.11 23.93 -6.26
CA THR A 280 13.23 23.18 -6.87
C THR A 280 13.75 22.04 -5.99
N ASN A 281 13.78 22.24 -4.66
CA ASN A 281 14.39 21.27 -3.74
C ASN A 281 13.43 20.76 -2.66
N ASN A 282 12.20 21.25 -2.61
CA ASN A 282 11.26 20.86 -1.57
C ASN A 282 9.88 20.63 -2.16
N SER A 283 9.21 19.62 -1.66
CA SER A 283 7.79 19.36 -1.89
C SER A 283 7.12 19.14 -0.54
N LEU A 284 6.07 19.89 -0.25
CA LEU A 284 5.25 19.73 0.95
C LEU A 284 3.82 19.50 0.54
N GLU A 285 3.19 18.55 1.17
CA GLU A 285 1.75 18.34 1.16
C GLU A 285 1.23 18.22 2.58
N VAL A 286 0.04 18.78 2.81
CA VAL A 286 -0.78 18.54 4.00
C VAL A 286 -2.23 18.33 3.56
N GLY A 287 -2.87 17.29 4.08
CA GLY A 287 -4.18 16.89 3.64
C GLY A 287 -5.11 16.43 4.76
N MET A 288 -6.37 16.35 4.39
CA MET A 288 -7.43 15.69 5.13
C MET A 288 -8.29 14.88 4.21
N TYR A 289 -8.78 13.75 4.69
CA TYR A 289 -9.68 12.88 3.93
C TYR A 289 -10.63 12.12 4.88
N GLY A 290 -11.66 11.53 4.33
CA GLY A 290 -12.59 10.75 5.13
C GLY A 290 -13.60 10.00 4.28
N ILE A 291 -14.26 9.04 4.92
CA ILE A 291 -15.32 8.23 4.34
C ILE A 291 -16.44 8.06 5.35
N HIS A 292 -17.67 7.92 4.86
CA HIS A 292 -18.79 7.45 5.65
C HIS A 292 -19.43 6.26 4.95
N ALA A 293 -19.55 5.14 5.66
CA ALA A 293 -20.19 3.94 5.14
C ALA A 293 -21.19 3.37 6.12
N LYS A 294 -22.27 2.83 5.59
CA LYS A 294 -23.21 1.97 6.31
C LYS A 294 -23.11 0.57 5.75
N SER A 295 -23.14 -0.43 6.59
CA SER A 295 -23.09 -1.82 6.15
C SER A 295 -24.14 -2.67 6.85
N THR A 296 -24.57 -3.74 6.17
CA THR A 296 -25.38 -4.79 6.78
C THR A 296 -24.51 -6.04 6.91
N PRO A 297 -23.98 -6.32 8.11
CA PRO A 297 -23.10 -7.47 8.29
C PRO A 297 -23.88 -8.76 8.04
N ASN A 298 -23.27 -9.66 7.24
CA ASN A 298 -23.82 -10.98 6.91
C ASN A 298 -25.26 -10.98 6.34
N ALA A 299 -25.73 -9.85 5.79
CA ALA A 299 -27.08 -9.72 5.24
C ALA A 299 -27.13 -8.68 4.13
N ILE A 300 -28.20 -8.72 3.31
CA ILE A 300 -28.48 -7.71 2.27
C ILE A 300 -29.45 -6.66 2.80
N THR A 301 -30.25 -7.03 3.80
CA THR A 301 -31.24 -6.17 4.45
C THR A 301 -31.24 -6.43 5.96
N GLY A 302 -31.63 -5.43 6.73
CA GLY A 302 -31.71 -5.58 8.19
C GLY A 302 -31.12 -4.38 8.93
N PRO A 303 -30.77 -4.55 10.21
CA PRO A 303 -30.04 -3.55 10.97
C PRO A 303 -28.69 -3.21 10.30
N GLU A 304 -28.25 -1.98 10.48
CA GLU A 304 -27.03 -1.46 9.84
C GLU A 304 -25.99 -1.14 10.91
N ASP A 305 -24.73 -1.39 10.56
CA ASP A 305 -23.59 -0.77 11.21
C ASP A 305 -23.19 0.48 10.42
N SER A 306 -22.59 1.44 11.09
CA SER A 306 -22.17 2.71 10.49
C SER A 306 -20.76 3.06 10.93
N PHE A 307 -19.95 3.42 9.96
CA PHE A 307 -18.54 3.79 10.11
C PHE A 307 -18.34 5.21 9.60
N THR A 308 -17.59 5.99 10.35
CA THR A 308 -17.25 7.36 9.95
C THR A 308 -15.79 7.62 10.27
N ASP A 309 -14.99 7.68 9.20
CA ASP A 309 -13.56 7.93 9.29
C ASP A 309 -13.26 9.35 8.85
N TRP A 310 -12.37 9.99 9.57
CA TRP A 310 -11.67 11.18 9.12
C TRP A 310 -10.19 11.05 9.43
N ALA A 311 -9.38 11.62 8.58
CA ALA A 311 -7.94 11.51 8.65
C ALA A 311 -7.26 12.83 8.31
N ALA A 312 -6.05 12.99 8.83
CA ALA A 312 -5.13 14.02 8.43
C ALA A 312 -3.79 13.39 8.05
N ASP A 313 -3.16 13.92 7.04
CA ASP A 313 -1.89 13.41 6.53
C ASP A 313 -0.94 14.52 6.08
N PHE A 314 0.32 14.16 5.94
CA PHE A 314 1.33 15.04 5.35
C PHE A 314 2.43 14.24 4.67
N GLN A 315 3.06 14.87 3.69
CA GLN A 315 4.32 14.43 3.09
C GLN A 315 5.24 15.64 2.85
N TYR A 316 6.51 15.49 3.25
CA TYR A 316 7.54 16.48 2.95
C TYR A 316 8.76 15.78 2.38
N ASP A 317 9.13 16.15 1.15
CA ASP A 317 10.33 15.66 0.47
C ASP A 317 11.33 16.81 0.29
N ARG A 318 12.58 16.56 0.63
CA ARG A 318 13.67 17.50 0.45
C ARG A 318 14.81 16.87 -0.33
N THR A 319 15.10 17.42 -1.50
CA THR A 319 16.34 17.15 -2.24
C THR A 319 17.48 17.94 -1.62
N VAL A 320 18.60 17.30 -1.34
CA VAL A 320 19.80 17.88 -0.73
C VAL A 320 20.90 18.01 -1.79
N PRO A 321 21.04 19.16 -2.48
CA PRO A 321 22.00 19.32 -3.58
C PRO A 321 23.45 19.06 -3.16
N GLN A 322 23.80 19.36 -1.91
CA GLN A 322 25.13 19.16 -1.34
C GLN A 322 25.50 17.65 -1.21
N LEU A 323 24.52 16.79 -1.19
CA LEU A 323 24.64 15.32 -1.11
C LEU A 323 24.27 14.65 -2.45
N LYS A 324 24.67 15.24 -3.58
CA LYS A 324 24.43 14.70 -4.94
C LYS A 324 22.95 14.52 -5.28
N ASN A 325 22.08 15.37 -4.74
CA ASN A 325 20.64 15.32 -4.87
C ASN A 325 19.98 14.09 -4.18
N ASP A 326 20.55 13.62 -3.10
CA ASP A 326 19.85 12.68 -2.23
C ASP A 326 18.56 13.30 -1.71
N VAL A 327 17.59 12.45 -1.36
CA VAL A 327 16.29 12.91 -0.90
C VAL A 327 16.02 12.43 0.52
N ILE A 328 15.47 13.31 1.36
CA ILE A 328 14.91 12.95 2.65
C ILE A 328 13.41 13.16 2.57
N SER A 329 12.65 12.13 2.90
CA SER A 329 11.18 12.14 2.91
C SER A 329 10.67 11.94 4.32
N PHE A 330 9.66 12.73 4.71
CA PHE A 330 8.90 12.58 5.95
C PHE A 330 7.44 12.37 5.57
N ARG A 331 6.80 11.36 6.16
CA ARG A 331 5.39 11.07 5.93
C ARG A 331 4.71 10.76 7.24
N GLY A 332 3.45 11.11 7.33
CA GLY A 332 2.64 10.74 8.48
C GLY A 332 1.17 10.81 8.19
N SER A 333 0.40 9.98 8.87
CA SER A 333 -1.04 10.00 8.84
C SER A 333 -1.63 9.66 10.20
N TYR A 334 -2.79 10.24 10.45
CA TYR A 334 -3.64 9.94 11.59
C TYR A 334 -5.06 9.71 11.09
N ILE A 335 -5.66 8.58 11.48
CA ILE A 335 -7.03 8.22 11.15
C ILE A 335 -7.81 8.07 12.46
N ARG A 336 -9.00 8.67 12.50
CA ARG A 336 -10.00 8.47 13.55
C ARG A 336 -11.24 7.86 12.94
N GLU A 337 -11.59 6.66 13.40
CA GLU A 337 -12.86 6.01 13.10
C GLU A 337 -13.82 6.13 14.29
N ASN A 338 -15.10 6.35 14.00
CA ASN A 338 -16.18 6.27 14.96
C ASN A 338 -17.25 5.32 14.41
N ASP A 339 -17.53 4.26 15.16
CA ASP A 339 -18.40 3.18 14.77
C ASP A 339 -19.67 3.15 15.57
N SER A 340 -20.79 2.87 14.89
CA SER A 340 -22.03 2.46 15.51
C SER A 340 -22.34 1.05 15.01
N LEU A 341 -21.97 0.03 15.78
CA LEU A 341 -22.11 -1.40 15.46
C LEU A 341 -23.46 -1.94 15.93
N ALA A 342 -24.56 -1.27 15.56
CA ALA A 342 -25.88 -1.63 16.04
C ALA A 342 -26.35 -3.00 15.57
N ALA A 343 -26.04 -3.38 14.35
CA ALA A 343 -26.36 -4.68 13.80
C ALA A 343 -25.49 -5.80 14.38
N THR A 344 -24.17 -5.56 14.46
CA THR A 344 -23.22 -6.50 15.04
C THR A 344 -23.50 -6.72 16.54
N PHE A 345 -23.82 -5.65 17.28
CA PHE A 345 -24.23 -5.76 18.68
C PHE A 345 -25.52 -6.54 18.85
N ALA A 346 -26.52 -6.33 18.00
CA ALA A 346 -27.79 -7.07 18.07
C ALA A 346 -27.62 -8.58 17.83
N THR A 347 -26.57 -8.98 17.11
CA THR A 347 -26.23 -10.40 16.85
C THR A 347 -25.18 -10.96 17.83
N LEU A 348 -24.86 -10.24 18.90
CA LEU A 348 -23.85 -10.60 19.91
C LEU A 348 -22.43 -10.70 19.36
N GLY A 349 -22.14 -10.03 18.25
CA GLY A 349 -20.79 -9.92 17.66
C GLY A 349 -19.96 -8.77 18.25
N ALA A 350 -20.55 -7.91 19.07
CA ALA A 350 -19.88 -6.88 19.83
C ALA A 350 -20.49 -6.78 21.24
N GLY A 351 -19.68 -6.37 22.24
CA GLY A 351 -20.12 -6.15 23.62
C GLY A 351 -20.80 -4.80 23.81
N PHE A 352 -20.53 -3.85 22.92
CA PHE A 352 -21.05 -2.48 22.94
C PHE A 352 -21.47 -2.04 21.54
N PRO A 353 -22.46 -1.15 21.39
CA PRO A 353 -22.91 -0.68 20.10
C PRO A 353 -22.08 0.50 19.53
N ARG A 354 -21.17 1.08 20.31
CA ARG A 354 -20.35 2.23 19.86
C ARG A 354 -18.90 2.00 20.19
N HIS A 355 -18.07 2.16 19.16
CA HIS A 355 -16.62 2.02 19.25
C HIS A 355 -15.92 3.20 18.59
N HIS A 356 -14.64 3.25 18.82
CA HIS A 356 -13.74 4.11 18.06
C HIS A 356 -12.37 3.45 17.91
N LEU A 357 -11.70 3.77 16.80
CA LEU A 357 -10.30 3.47 16.59
C LEU A 357 -9.53 4.73 16.25
N ASN A 358 -8.27 4.76 16.67
CA ASN A 358 -7.30 5.74 16.21
C ASN A 358 -6.12 4.98 15.63
N THR A 359 -5.74 5.30 14.42
CA THR A 359 -4.54 4.77 13.78
C THR A 359 -3.57 5.91 13.53
N VAL A 360 -2.31 5.71 13.87
CA VAL A 360 -1.22 6.65 13.60
C VAL A 360 -0.08 5.91 12.93
N GLN A 361 0.47 6.51 11.91
CA GLN A 361 1.71 6.03 11.29
C GLN A 361 2.55 7.20 10.83
N GLY A 362 3.85 7.01 10.82
CA GLY A 362 4.79 8.01 10.31
C GLY A 362 6.13 7.38 10.02
N ASN A 363 6.83 7.91 9.03
CA ASN A 363 8.16 7.43 8.68
C ASN A 363 9.07 8.57 8.24
N VAL A 364 10.36 8.29 8.33
CA VAL A 364 11.43 9.09 7.74
C VAL A 364 12.24 8.17 6.86
N GLU A 365 12.44 8.57 5.63
CA GLU A 365 13.20 7.83 4.64
C GLU A 365 14.31 8.69 4.06
N TYR A 366 15.48 8.08 3.87
CA TYR A 366 16.64 8.66 3.21
C TYR A 366 16.96 7.89 1.95
N HIS A 367 16.92 8.58 0.80
CA HIS A 367 17.30 8.03 -0.50
C HIS A 367 18.71 8.47 -0.84
N TYR A 368 19.64 7.52 -0.91
CA TYR A 368 21.00 7.72 -1.39
C TYR A 368 21.02 7.55 -2.92
N GLY A 369 20.91 8.65 -3.64
CA GLY A 369 20.68 8.63 -5.08
C GLY A 369 19.42 7.86 -5.46
N THR A 370 19.54 6.99 -6.49
CA THR A 370 18.42 6.15 -6.99
C THR A 370 18.59 4.66 -6.66
N LYS A 371 19.54 4.31 -5.79
CA LYS A 371 19.94 2.91 -5.61
C LYS A 371 19.77 2.37 -4.20
N LEU A 372 19.71 3.22 -3.21
CA LEU A 372 19.62 2.77 -1.83
C LEU A 372 18.65 3.67 -1.08
N SER A 373 17.74 3.08 -0.33
CA SER A 373 16.93 3.83 0.64
C SER A 373 16.91 3.13 1.99
N GLY A 374 16.82 3.94 3.04
CA GLY A 374 16.68 3.48 4.42
C GLY A 374 15.53 4.20 5.09
N THR A 375 14.59 3.44 5.68
CA THR A 375 13.38 3.95 6.31
C THR A 375 13.28 3.53 7.76
N VAL A 376 12.89 4.47 8.59
CA VAL A 376 12.46 4.24 9.98
C VAL A 376 11.02 4.66 10.10
N GLY A 377 10.13 3.72 10.45
CA GLY A 377 8.71 3.95 10.62
C GLY A 377 8.23 3.66 12.05
N LEU A 378 7.19 4.35 12.46
CA LEU A 378 6.42 4.11 13.68
C LEU A 378 4.96 3.91 13.31
N PHE A 379 4.30 2.99 13.99
CA PHE A 379 2.88 2.73 13.80
C PHE A 379 2.19 2.43 15.12
N GLY A 380 0.89 2.71 15.16
CA GLY A 380 0.05 2.38 16.31
C GLY A 380 -1.42 2.42 15.96
N VAL A 381 -2.17 1.52 16.57
CA VAL A 381 -3.63 1.51 16.60
C VAL A 381 -4.08 1.41 18.05
N ASN A 382 -5.13 2.14 18.39
CA ASN A 382 -5.79 2.03 19.71
C ASN A 382 -7.28 2.37 19.58
N GLY A 383 -8.09 1.86 20.49
CA GLY A 383 -9.53 2.08 20.41
C GLY A 383 -10.28 1.61 21.65
N THR A 384 -11.58 1.45 21.49
CA THR A 384 -12.47 0.97 22.55
C THR A 384 -12.21 -0.52 22.83
N PRO A 385 -11.82 -0.90 24.04
CA PRO A 385 -11.71 -2.32 24.40
C PRO A 385 -13.08 -3.00 24.39
N ASP A 386 -13.15 -4.15 23.72
CA ASP A 386 -14.36 -4.99 23.68
C ASP A 386 -13.96 -6.47 23.57
N PRO A 387 -14.12 -7.26 24.65
CA PRO A 387 -13.75 -8.68 24.64
C PRO A 387 -14.60 -9.57 23.74
N VAL A 388 -15.74 -9.07 23.24
CA VAL A 388 -16.57 -9.79 22.26
C VAL A 388 -16.07 -9.51 20.85
N LEU A 389 -15.78 -8.26 20.55
CA LEU A 389 -15.27 -7.84 19.23
C LEU A 389 -13.82 -8.28 19.02
N TYR A 390 -13.02 -8.23 20.09
CA TYR A 390 -11.61 -8.67 20.10
C TYR A 390 -11.43 -9.83 21.07
N PRO A 391 -11.94 -11.05 20.75
CA PRO A 391 -11.92 -12.18 21.65
C PRO A 391 -10.51 -12.71 21.85
N GLN A 392 -10.34 -13.44 22.97
CA GLN A 392 -9.15 -14.21 23.22
C GLN A 392 -9.01 -15.32 22.16
N ALA A 393 -7.88 -15.36 21.46
CA ALA A 393 -7.53 -16.42 20.53
C ALA A 393 -6.01 -16.49 20.40
N ALA A 394 -5.47 -17.70 20.27
CA ALA A 394 -4.04 -17.89 20.08
C ALA A 394 -3.54 -17.12 18.85
N ILE A 395 -2.48 -16.37 19.01
CA ILE A 395 -1.80 -15.55 18.00
C ILE A 395 -2.59 -14.30 17.59
N SER A 396 -3.84 -14.42 17.16
CA SER A 396 -4.63 -13.31 16.58
C SER A 396 -5.49 -12.56 17.58
N GLY A 397 -5.77 -13.14 18.76
CA GLY A 397 -6.72 -12.57 19.73
C GLY A 397 -6.13 -11.56 20.70
N SER A 398 -6.99 -11.11 21.61
CA SER A 398 -6.66 -10.19 22.71
C SER A 398 -7.13 -10.77 24.05
N ALA A 399 -6.22 -10.95 25.00
CA ALA A 399 -6.55 -11.49 26.34
C ALA A 399 -7.40 -10.55 27.17
N ASN A 400 -7.41 -9.25 26.86
CA ASN A 400 -8.16 -8.22 27.60
C ASN A 400 -9.17 -7.46 26.74
N GLY A 401 -9.37 -7.88 25.47
CA GLY A 401 -10.27 -7.22 24.53
C GLY A 401 -9.83 -5.84 24.05
N ASP A 402 -8.60 -5.43 24.33
CA ASP A 402 -8.06 -4.13 23.91
C ASP A 402 -7.42 -4.29 22.50
N PRO A 403 -7.84 -3.52 21.48
CA PRO A 403 -7.28 -3.58 20.14
C PRO A 403 -5.88 -2.99 20.01
N ARG A 404 -5.34 -2.37 21.05
CA ARG A 404 -4.12 -1.58 20.97
C ARG A 404 -2.91 -2.37 20.53
N SER A 405 -2.29 -1.92 19.43
CA SER A 405 -0.99 -2.41 18.97
C SER A 405 -0.11 -1.24 18.58
N ASP A 406 1.15 -1.28 18.96
CA ASP A 406 2.13 -0.25 18.62
C ASP A 406 3.52 -0.86 18.40
N GLY A 407 4.26 -0.25 17.49
CA GLY A 407 5.56 -0.76 17.11
C GLY A 407 6.34 0.17 16.20
N TYR A 408 7.42 -0.38 15.67
CA TYR A 408 8.31 0.30 14.75
C TYR A 408 8.69 -0.62 13.60
N LEU A 409 9.12 0.00 12.49
CA LEU A 409 9.54 -0.70 11.30
C LEU A 409 10.83 -0.07 10.78
N LEU A 410 11.80 -0.92 10.45
CA LEU A 410 13.07 -0.53 9.82
C LEU A 410 13.10 -1.20 8.45
N ASN A 411 13.41 -0.45 7.41
CA ASN A 411 13.55 -0.99 6.06
C ASN A 411 14.84 -0.48 5.42
N LEU A 412 15.54 -1.35 4.73
CA LEU A 412 16.68 -1.03 3.88
C LEU A 412 16.40 -1.66 2.51
N SER A 413 16.33 -0.85 1.47
CA SER A 413 16.05 -1.27 0.10
C SER A 413 17.23 -0.89 -0.80
N TRP A 414 17.68 -1.84 -1.62
CA TRP A 414 18.77 -1.68 -2.56
C TRP A 414 18.33 -2.04 -3.98
N TRP A 415 18.44 -1.07 -4.87
CA TRP A 415 18.14 -1.16 -6.30
C TRP A 415 19.45 -1.30 -7.11
N PRO A 416 20.04 -2.49 -7.24
CA PRO A 416 21.24 -2.70 -8.07
C PRO A 416 20.99 -2.33 -9.53
N GLN A 417 19.79 -2.55 -10.00
CA GLN A 417 19.24 -2.20 -11.30
C GLN A 417 17.86 -1.53 -11.09
N GLN A 418 17.40 -0.73 -12.05
CA GLN A 418 16.10 -0.06 -11.92
C GLN A 418 14.88 -0.99 -11.89
N ASN A 419 15.07 -2.26 -12.21
CA ASN A 419 14.04 -3.30 -12.25
C ASN A 419 14.25 -4.42 -11.23
N VAL A 420 15.20 -4.25 -10.28
CA VAL A 420 15.47 -5.22 -9.21
C VAL A 420 15.53 -4.48 -7.87
N ASP A 421 14.69 -4.85 -6.92
CA ASP A 421 14.73 -4.40 -5.53
C ASP A 421 15.06 -5.56 -4.60
N LEU A 422 16.04 -5.35 -3.75
CA LEU A 422 16.42 -6.26 -2.67
C LEU A 422 16.24 -5.52 -1.34
N ALA A 423 15.27 -5.96 -0.54
CA ALA A 423 14.97 -5.29 0.71
C ALA A 423 15.11 -6.20 1.94
N VAL A 424 15.48 -5.57 3.04
CA VAL A 424 15.48 -6.16 4.39
C VAL A 424 14.59 -5.30 5.25
N GLN A 425 13.56 -5.90 5.83
CA GLN A 425 12.62 -5.22 6.71
C GLN A 425 12.60 -5.90 8.08
N TYR A 426 12.56 -5.10 9.14
CA TYR A 426 12.35 -5.56 10.50
C TYR A 426 11.17 -4.84 11.11
N THR A 427 10.16 -5.62 11.54
CA THR A 427 9.01 -5.10 12.30
C THR A 427 9.16 -5.49 13.76
N GLY A 428 9.13 -4.51 14.66
CA GLY A 428 9.20 -4.71 16.10
C GLY A 428 7.94 -4.24 16.81
N TYR A 429 7.33 -5.11 17.60
CA TYR A 429 6.12 -4.79 18.36
C TYR A 429 6.46 -4.46 19.82
N LEU A 430 6.06 -3.29 20.28
CA LEU A 430 6.12 -2.86 21.68
C LEU A 430 4.90 -3.34 22.44
N ARG A 431 3.76 -3.41 21.77
CA ARG A 431 2.49 -3.95 22.24
C ARG A 431 1.76 -4.59 21.06
N PHE A 432 1.02 -5.66 21.31
CA PHE A 432 0.23 -6.35 20.29
C PHE A 432 -1.11 -6.76 20.88
N ASN A 433 -2.21 -6.41 20.22
CA ASN A 433 -3.57 -6.72 20.63
C ASN A 433 -3.81 -6.54 22.16
N GLY A 434 -3.43 -5.35 22.69
CA GLY A 434 -3.69 -4.91 24.04
C GLY A 434 -2.54 -5.03 25.04
N LEU A 435 -1.64 -6.01 24.92
CA LEU A 435 -0.64 -6.28 25.95
C LEU A 435 0.78 -6.46 25.37
N GLN A 436 1.79 -6.33 26.25
CA GLN A 436 3.19 -6.63 25.93
C GLN A 436 3.52 -8.11 26.13
N THR A 437 2.95 -8.72 27.18
CA THR A 437 3.17 -10.11 27.57
C THR A 437 1.85 -10.85 27.60
N ASN A 438 1.87 -12.13 27.16
CA ASN A 438 0.70 -12.99 27.12
C ASN A 438 -0.54 -12.29 26.51
N TYR A 439 -0.33 -11.58 25.39
CA TYR A 439 -1.37 -10.73 24.80
C TYR A 439 -2.57 -11.52 24.28
N ASP A 440 -2.32 -12.76 23.84
CA ASP A 440 -3.33 -13.68 23.28
C ASP A 440 -4.00 -14.56 24.34
N GLY A 441 -3.55 -14.51 25.59
CA GLY A 441 -3.99 -15.40 26.68
C GLY A 441 -3.47 -16.83 26.57
N ALA A 442 -2.67 -17.15 25.54
CA ALA A 442 -2.07 -18.45 25.31
C ALA A 442 -0.54 -18.47 25.56
N GLY A 443 0.00 -17.38 26.10
CA GLY A 443 1.40 -17.25 26.48
C GLY A 443 2.28 -16.48 25.50
N ARG A 444 1.72 -15.99 24.38
CA ARG A 444 2.51 -15.26 23.36
C ARG A 444 2.72 -13.80 23.77
N ASN A 445 3.94 -13.32 23.62
CA ASN A 445 4.30 -11.93 23.90
C ASN A 445 4.27 -11.10 22.61
N ALA A 446 4.06 -9.79 22.70
CA ALA A 446 4.12 -8.88 21.56
C ALA A 446 5.43 -9.06 20.75
N SER A 447 6.55 -9.09 21.45
CA SER A 447 7.87 -9.30 20.82
C SER A 447 8.06 -10.68 20.16
N SER A 448 7.20 -11.65 20.42
CA SER A 448 7.21 -12.95 19.71
C SER A 448 6.84 -12.80 18.24
N ASN A 449 6.11 -11.73 17.90
CA ASN A 449 5.72 -11.39 16.54
C ASN A 449 6.73 -10.48 15.81
N ASN A 450 7.84 -10.12 16.46
CA ASN A 450 8.89 -9.37 15.78
C ASN A 450 9.38 -10.17 14.57
N THR A 451 9.41 -9.53 13.42
CA THR A 451 9.58 -10.20 12.13
C THR A 451 10.78 -9.65 11.39
N VAL A 452 11.60 -10.55 10.87
CA VAL A 452 12.57 -10.27 9.81
C VAL A 452 11.93 -10.70 8.50
N TYR A 453 11.90 -9.79 7.54
CA TYR A 453 11.37 -10.02 6.21
C TYR A 453 12.42 -9.63 5.18
N LEU A 454 12.71 -10.54 4.24
CA LEU A 454 13.60 -10.31 3.12
C LEU A 454 12.79 -10.38 1.85
N LEU A 455 12.98 -9.41 0.96
CA LEU A 455 12.28 -9.32 -0.32
C LEU A 455 13.30 -9.32 -1.47
N ALA A 456 13.00 -10.07 -2.52
CA ALA A 456 13.59 -9.85 -3.84
C ALA A 456 12.46 -9.64 -4.85
N ARG A 457 12.39 -8.42 -5.39
CA ARG A 457 11.39 -7.96 -6.36
C ARG A 457 12.01 -7.77 -7.72
N PHE A 458 11.33 -8.27 -8.74
CA PHE A 458 11.71 -8.13 -10.15
C PHE A 458 10.57 -7.47 -10.91
N VAL A 459 10.88 -6.43 -11.67
CA VAL A 459 9.91 -5.63 -12.43
C VAL A 459 10.22 -5.71 -13.92
N PHE A 460 9.24 -6.10 -14.74
CA PHE A 460 9.41 -6.32 -16.19
C PHE A 460 8.43 -5.50 -17.03
#